data_eef3d4e1498259d6e8bf9b08361d7a45
#
_entry.id   eef3d4e1498259d6e8bf9b08361d7a45
#
_cell.length_a   1.000
_cell.length_b   1.000
_cell.length_c   1.000
_cell.angle_alpha   90.00
_cell.angle_beta   90.00
_cell.angle_gamma   90.00
#
_symmetry.space_group_name_H-M   'P 1'
#
loop_
_entity.id
_entity.type
_entity.pdbx_description
1 polymer ?
#
loop_
_entity_poly.entity_id
_entity_poly.type
_entity_poly.pdbx_seq_one_letter_code
_entity_poly.pdbx_strand_id
1 'polypeptide(L)'
;MEYIFNDVLEIKNGKNQKTVENSEGKYPIYGSGGVIGYADDYICDADTVIIGRKGNINNPIYVSEPFWNVDTAFGLVPKREVLLPRYLFYFCKKYNFEKLNKTVTIPSLTKSDLLNVKMELPAIYEQQLIVDKLTRIESIINLRKHELTALDTL
;
A
#
# COMPACT_ATOMS: atom_id res chain seq x y z
N MET A 1 4.33 -20.23 8.38
CA MET A 1 3.49 -20.07 9.58
C MET A 1 2.39 -19.04 9.29
N GLU A 2 1.18 -19.33 9.68
CA GLU A 2 0.04 -18.43 9.46
C GLU A 2 -0.04 -17.35 10.54
N TYR A 3 -0.23 -16.11 10.13
CA TYR A 3 -0.43 -14.95 10.99
C TYR A 3 -1.68 -14.20 10.55
N ILE A 4 -2.19 -13.33 11.40
CA ILE A 4 -3.14 -12.30 10.99
C ILE A 4 -2.44 -10.94 10.96
N PHE A 5 -2.99 -9.99 10.21
CA PHE A 5 -2.40 -8.64 10.09
C PHE A 5 -2.12 -8.00 11.45
N ASN A 6 -3.01 -8.19 12.43
CA ASN A 6 -2.81 -7.63 13.77
C ASN A 6 -1.50 -8.08 14.44
N ASP A 7 -0.99 -9.26 14.10
CA ASP A 7 0.26 -9.79 14.66
C ASP A 7 1.51 -9.16 14.03
N VAL A 8 1.43 -8.75 12.77
CA VAL A 8 2.61 -8.46 11.94
C VAL A 8 2.67 -7.03 11.41
N LEU A 9 1.64 -6.24 11.61
CA LEU A 9 1.61 -4.85 11.17
C LEU A 9 0.71 -3.99 12.06
N GLU A 10 0.86 -2.67 11.91
CA GLU A 10 -0.03 -1.68 12.51
C GLU A 10 -0.79 -0.96 11.38
N ILE A 11 -2.07 -0.69 11.60
CA ILE A 11 -2.87 0.09 10.66
C ILE A 11 -3.05 1.50 11.19
N LYS A 12 -2.57 2.49 10.43
CA LYS A 12 -2.75 3.90 10.74
C LYS A 12 -3.91 4.48 9.93
N ASN A 13 -4.92 4.96 10.64
CA ASN A 13 -6.02 5.68 10.02
C ASN A 13 -5.53 7.01 9.42
N GLY A 14 -6.08 7.37 8.28
CA GLY A 14 -5.85 8.69 7.72
C GLY A 14 -6.68 9.77 8.41
N LYS A 15 -6.34 11.02 8.13
CA LYS A 15 -7.00 12.20 8.69
C LYS A 15 -7.20 13.24 7.61
N ASN A 16 -8.21 14.10 7.82
CA ASN A 16 -8.45 15.24 6.94
C ASN A 16 -7.18 16.12 6.85
N GLN A 17 -6.81 16.52 5.65
CA GLN A 17 -5.55 17.22 5.36
C GLN A 17 -5.62 18.74 5.51
N LYS A 18 -6.79 19.33 5.74
CA LYS A 18 -6.99 20.80 5.67
C LYS A 18 -6.04 21.60 6.56
N THR A 19 -5.70 21.06 7.74
CA THR A 19 -4.82 21.76 8.69
C THR A 19 -3.34 21.70 8.36
N VAL A 20 -2.93 20.78 7.49
CA VAL A 20 -1.52 20.53 7.14
C VAL A 20 -1.22 20.76 5.66
N GLU A 21 -2.25 20.96 4.84
CA GLU A 21 -2.12 21.11 3.39
C GLU A 21 -1.36 22.37 3.02
N ASN A 22 -0.31 22.19 2.20
CA ASN A 22 0.53 23.26 1.68
C ASN A 22 1.11 22.80 0.34
N SER A 23 0.84 23.53 -0.73
CA SER A 23 1.31 23.18 -2.08
C SER A 23 2.84 23.09 -2.19
N GLU A 24 3.58 23.75 -1.28
CA GLU A 24 5.03 23.69 -1.18
C GLU A 24 5.51 22.81 -0.03
N GLY A 25 4.59 22.00 0.53
CA GLY A 25 4.90 21.10 1.65
C GLY A 25 5.88 20.00 1.27
N LYS A 26 6.58 19.50 2.26
CA LYS A 26 7.61 18.47 2.09
C LYS A 26 7.05 17.07 1.86
N TYR A 27 5.88 16.79 2.39
CA TYR A 27 5.32 15.43 2.42
C TYR A 27 4.14 15.30 1.47
N PRO A 28 4.09 14.24 0.64
CA PRO A 28 2.92 14.02 -0.21
C PRO A 28 1.71 13.63 0.62
N ILE A 29 0.53 14.03 0.13
CA ILE A 29 -0.76 13.62 0.67
C ILE A 29 -1.32 12.55 -0.26
N TYR A 30 -1.63 11.38 0.31
CA TYR A 30 -2.20 10.25 -0.44
C TYR A 30 -3.67 10.07 -0.13
N GLY A 31 -4.45 9.98 -1.20
CA GLY A 31 -5.76 9.35 -1.18
C GLY A 31 -5.65 7.90 -1.61
N SER A 32 -6.77 7.19 -1.73
CA SER A 32 -6.79 5.79 -2.17
C SER A 32 -6.33 5.58 -3.60
N GLY A 33 -6.32 6.62 -4.41
CA GLY A 33 -5.91 6.58 -5.83
C GLY A 33 -4.52 7.16 -6.11
N GLY A 34 -3.82 7.68 -5.12
CA GLY A 34 -2.49 8.27 -5.30
C GLY A 34 -2.34 9.63 -4.63
N VAL A 35 -1.32 10.37 -5.07
CA VAL A 35 -1.00 11.71 -4.52
C VAL A 35 -2.08 12.72 -4.94
N ILE A 36 -2.61 13.46 -3.95
CA ILE A 36 -3.60 14.52 -4.16
C ILE A 36 -3.12 15.90 -3.75
N GLY A 37 -1.93 16.03 -3.19
CA GLY A 37 -1.36 17.29 -2.75
C GLY A 37 -0.14 17.08 -1.88
N TYR A 38 0.25 18.12 -1.16
CA TYR A 38 1.41 18.12 -0.28
C TYR A 38 1.06 18.73 1.06
N ALA A 39 1.83 18.38 2.08
CA ALA A 39 1.58 18.81 3.46
C ALA A 39 2.88 19.15 4.19
N ASP A 40 2.72 19.89 5.28
CA ASP A 40 3.84 20.25 6.18
C ASP A 40 4.12 19.17 7.23
N ASP A 41 3.27 18.16 7.32
CA ASP A 41 3.37 17.09 8.31
C ASP A 41 3.05 15.74 7.68
N TYR A 42 3.34 14.66 8.38
CA TYR A 42 3.07 13.31 7.90
C TYR A 42 2.47 12.44 9.02
N ILE A 43 1.80 11.36 8.61
CA ILE A 43 1.20 10.38 9.53
C ILE A 43 2.01 9.08 9.52
N CYS A 44 2.43 8.64 8.34
CA CYS A 44 3.13 7.38 8.15
C CYS A 44 4.59 7.61 7.76
N ASP A 45 5.48 6.76 8.31
CA ASP A 45 6.88 6.73 7.91
C ASP A 45 7.04 6.13 6.51
N ALA A 46 8.24 6.26 5.94
CA ALA A 46 8.60 5.64 4.67
C ALA A 46 8.41 4.12 4.71
N ASP A 47 8.22 3.54 3.55
CA ASP A 47 8.06 2.10 3.34
C ASP A 47 6.79 1.55 4.00
N THR A 48 5.69 2.23 3.75
CA THR A 48 4.34 1.89 4.20
C THR A 48 3.48 1.57 2.99
N VAL A 49 2.53 0.65 3.15
CA VAL A 49 1.58 0.27 2.10
C VAL A 49 0.24 0.95 2.36
N ILE A 50 -0.31 1.60 1.33
CA ILE A 50 -1.64 2.20 1.40
C ILE A 50 -2.67 1.23 0.85
N ILE A 51 -3.77 1.07 1.59
CA ILE A 51 -4.98 0.38 1.13
C ILE A 51 -6.15 1.36 1.20
N GLY A 52 -6.94 1.46 0.15
CA GLY A 52 -8.13 2.29 0.14
C GLY A 52 -9.17 1.79 1.14
N ARG A 53 -9.72 2.70 1.92
CA ARG A 53 -10.81 2.42 2.85
C ARG A 53 -12.16 2.45 2.13
N LYS A 54 -12.33 3.36 1.18
CA LYS A 54 -13.55 3.53 0.37
C LYS A 54 -13.19 3.69 -1.10
N GLY A 55 -14.03 3.14 -1.95
CA GLY A 55 -13.91 3.26 -3.40
C GLY A 55 -12.87 2.30 -3.96
N ASN A 56 -11.63 2.71 -4.05
CA ASN A 56 -10.56 1.93 -4.65
C ASN A 56 -9.85 1.07 -3.59
N ILE A 57 -10.42 -0.09 -3.26
CA ILE A 57 -9.94 -0.94 -2.16
C ILE A 57 -8.95 -2.03 -2.58
N ASN A 58 -8.84 -2.33 -3.88
CA ASN A 58 -7.97 -3.40 -4.41
C ASN A 58 -6.77 -2.89 -5.18
N ASN A 59 -6.34 -1.65 -4.93
CA ASN A 59 -5.18 -1.07 -5.60
C ASN A 59 -4.17 -0.56 -4.57
N PRO A 60 -3.36 -1.46 -3.98
CA PRO A 60 -2.38 -1.05 -2.97
C PRO A 60 -1.31 -0.15 -3.57
N ILE A 61 -0.81 0.79 -2.77
CA ILE A 61 0.26 1.71 -3.17
C ILE A 61 1.42 1.56 -2.18
N TYR A 62 2.62 1.35 -2.71
CA TYR A 62 3.85 1.37 -1.90
C TYR A 62 4.41 2.80 -1.86
N VAL A 63 4.63 3.33 -0.65
CA VAL A 63 5.16 4.68 -0.49
C VAL A 63 6.51 4.62 0.20
N SER A 64 7.56 5.06 -0.51
CA SER A 64 8.95 5.00 -0.04
C SER A 64 9.43 6.22 0.74
N GLU A 65 8.55 7.16 1.02
CA GLU A 65 8.84 8.37 1.78
C GLU A 65 7.76 8.63 2.83
N PRO A 66 8.02 9.42 3.89
CA PRO A 66 6.98 9.80 4.84
C PRO A 66 5.86 10.54 4.14
N PHE A 67 4.62 10.30 4.57
CA PHE A 67 3.45 10.84 3.89
C PHE A 67 2.27 11.04 4.84
N TRP A 68 1.32 11.87 4.40
CA TRP A 68 0.03 12.04 5.04
C TRP A 68 -1.01 11.25 4.25
N ASN A 69 -1.80 10.42 4.91
CA ASN A 69 -2.94 9.73 4.28
C ASN A 69 -4.25 10.35 4.75
N VAL A 70 -5.17 10.57 3.80
CA VAL A 70 -6.49 11.08 4.09
C VAL A 70 -7.38 9.99 4.68
N ASP A 71 -8.57 10.34 5.17
CA ASP A 71 -9.48 9.44 5.88
C ASP A 71 -10.01 8.27 5.04
N THR A 72 -9.91 8.33 3.71
CA THR A 72 -10.29 7.23 2.80
C THR A 72 -9.14 6.26 2.52
N ALA A 73 -8.01 6.41 3.17
CA ALA A 73 -6.82 5.58 2.94
C ALA A 73 -6.21 5.10 4.25
N PHE A 74 -6.05 3.78 4.41
CA PHE A 74 -5.32 3.19 5.52
C PHE A 74 -3.84 3.09 5.19
N GLY A 75 -2.98 3.37 6.18
CA GLY A 75 -1.55 3.08 6.11
C GLY A 75 -1.24 1.78 6.84
N LEU A 76 -0.66 0.81 6.15
CA LEU A 76 -0.24 -0.47 6.71
C LEU A 76 1.26 -0.43 6.97
N VAL A 77 1.64 -0.39 8.25
CA VAL A 77 3.04 -0.27 8.69
C VAL A 77 3.52 -1.63 9.19
N PRO A 78 4.38 -2.34 8.43
CA PRO A 78 4.82 -3.67 8.83
C PRO A 78 5.76 -3.64 10.04
N LYS A 79 5.68 -4.66 10.87
CA LYS A 79 6.69 -4.95 11.89
C LYS A 79 7.87 -5.61 11.20
N ARG A 80 8.93 -4.85 10.96
CA ARG A 80 10.03 -5.23 10.05
C ARG A 80 10.85 -6.44 10.52
N GLU A 81 10.78 -6.78 11.77
CA GLU A 81 11.42 -7.98 12.31
C GLU A 81 10.76 -9.28 11.81
N VAL A 82 9.52 -9.21 11.32
CA VAL A 82 8.78 -10.39 10.83
C VAL A 82 8.22 -10.23 9.43
N LEU A 83 8.04 -8.99 8.95
CA LEU A 83 7.38 -8.70 7.67
C LEU A 83 8.10 -7.57 6.93
N LEU A 84 8.66 -7.89 5.76
CA LEU A 84 9.28 -6.88 4.91
C LEU A 84 8.22 -6.00 4.24
N PRO A 85 8.43 -4.67 4.15
CA PRO A 85 7.46 -3.77 3.50
C PRO A 85 7.11 -4.16 2.07
N ARG A 86 8.08 -4.54 1.25
CA ARG A 86 7.85 -4.96 -0.14
C ARG A 86 7.10 -6.28 -0.22
N TYR A 87 7.35 -7.20 0.71
CA TYR A 87 6.60 -8.45 0.77
C TYR A 87 5.12 -8.20 1.08
N LEU A 88 4.85 -7.31 2.04
CA LEU A 88 3.48 -6.88 2.35
C LEU A 88 2.80 -6.27 1.11
N PHE A 89 3.49 -5.41 0.39
CA PHE A 89 2.96 -4.81 -0.83
C PHE A 89 2.54 -5.87 -1.86
N TYR A 90 3.42 -6.84 -2.15
CA TYR A 90 3.12 -7.91 -3.09
C TYR A 90 1.98 -8.81 -2.61
N PHE A 91 1.92 -9.08 -1.31
CA PHE A 91 0.77 -9.79 -0.73
C PHE A 91 -0.52 -9.03 -1.00
N CYS A 92 -0.54 -7.72 -0.74
CA CYS A 92 -1.72 -6.88 -0.95
C CYS A 92 -2.13 -6.78 -2.43
N LYS A 93 -1.18 -6.82 -3.35
CA LYS A 93 -1.48 -6.84 -4.79
C LYS A 93 -2.20 -8.12 -5.21
N LYS A 94 -1.93 -9.22 -4.56
CA LYS A 94 -2.54 -10.52 -4.84
C LYS A 94 -3.85 -10.73 -4.10
N TYR A 95 -3.98 -10.18 -2.89
CA TYR A 95 -5.15 -10.39 -2.04
C TYR A 95 -6.37 -9.66 -2.59
N ASN A 96 -7.52 -10.32 -2.59
CA ASN A 96 -8.77 -9.70 -3.00
C ASN A 96 -9.51 -9.13 -1.80
N PHE A 97 -9.38 -7.82 -1.57
CA PHE A 97 -10.04 -7.12 -0.46
C PHE A 97 -11.56 -7.01 -0.63
N GLU A 98 -12.09 -7.25 -1.83
CA GLU A 98 -13.54 -7.26 -2.06
C GLU A 98 -14.26 -8.30 -1.21
N LYS A 99 -13.61 -9.40 -0.83
CA LYS A 99 -14.23 -10.38 0.07
C LYS A 99 -14.55 -9.81 1.45
N LEU A 100 -13.93 -8.70 1.84
CA LEU A 100 -14.19 -8.01 3.11
C LEU A 100 -15.27 -6.93 2.99
N ASN A 101 -15.65 -6.59 1.75
CA ASN A 101 -16.63 -5.53 1.49
C ASN A 101 -18.04 -6.01 1.85
N LYS A 102 -18.72 -5.25 2.70
CA LYS A 102 -20.07 -5.54 3.16
C LYS A 102 -21.11 -4.54 2.64
N THR A 103 -20.70 -3.66 1.74
CA THR A 103 -21.57 -2.61 1.18
C THR A 103 -22.02 -2.98 -0.23
N VAL A 104 -23.19 -2.46 -0.64
CA VAL A 104 -23.75 -2.69 -1.98
C VAL A 104 -23.49 -1.53 -2.94
N THR A 105 -23.09 -0.38 -2.46
CA THR A 105 -22.86 0.83 -3.25
C THR A 105 -21.38 1.08 -3.48
N ILE A 106 -20.76 1.89 -2.60
CA ILE A 106 -19.33 2.19 -2.69
C ILE A 106 -18.57 1.14 -1.88
N PRO A 107 -17.60 0.40 -2.47
CA PRO A 107 -16.79 -0.54 -1.70
C PRO A 107 -16.15 0.14 -0.49
N SER A 108 -16.20 -0.51 0.67
CA SER A 108 -15.58 0.00 1.88
C SER A 108 -15.03 -1.12 2.77
N LEU A 109 -13.96 -0.80 3.50
CA LEU A 109 -13.28 -1.69 4.43
C LEU A 109 -13.28 -1.09 5.83
N THR A 110 -13.27 -1.95 6.85
CA THR A 110 -13.09 -1.54 8.23
C THR A 110 -11.69 -1.95 8.71
N LYS A 111 -11.13 -1.18 9.63
CA LYS A 111 -9.85 -1.52 10.26
C LYS A 111 -9.93 -2.88 10.96
N SER A 112 -11.04 -3.16 11.64
CA SER A 112 -11.27 -4.43 12.35
C SER A 112 -11.19 -5.63 11.41
N ASP A 113 -11.84 -5.55 10.25
CA ASP A 113 -11.80 -6.64 9.26
C ASP A 113 -10.39 -6.81 8.68
N LEU A 114 -9.68 -5.72 8.41
CA LEU A 114 -8.30 -5.78 7.92
C LEU A 114 -7.36 -6.43 8.92
N LEU A 115 -7.49 -6.14 10.20
CA LEU A 115 -6.64 -6.71 11.24
C LEU A 115 -6.76 -8.24 11.34
N ASN A 116 -7.84 -8.82 10.85
CA ASN A 116 -8.08 -10.26 10.84
C ASN A 116 -7.70 -10.95 9.51
N VAL A 117 -7.14 -10.24 8.56
CA VAL A 117 -6.66 -10.83 7.31
C VAL A 117 -5.55 -11.83 7.61
N LYS A 118 -5.70 -13.05 7.12
CA LYS A 118 -4.71 -14.12 7.30
C LYS A 118 -3.64 -14.06 6.23
N MET A 119 -2.40 -14.28 6.62
CA MET A 119 -1.30 -14.41 5.68
C MET A 119 -0.30 -15.46 6.13
N GLU A 120 0.21 -16.20 5.16
CA GLU A 120 1.35 -17.09 5.36
C GLU A 120 2.63 -16.27 5.27
N LEU A 121 3.51 -16.40 6.28
CA LEU A 121 4.78 -15.69 6.29
C LEU A 121 5.93 -16.68 6.34
N PRO A 122 6.77 -16.72 5.31
CA PRO A 122 8.07 -17.37 5.39
C PRO A 122 9.04 -16.56 6.25
N ALA A 123 10.20 -17.13 6.54
CA ALA A 123 11.26 -16.40 7.22
C ALA A 123 11.69 -15.15 6.44
N ILE A 124 12.23 -14.16 7.14
CA ILE A 124 12.62 -12.88 6.54
C ILE A 124 13.53 -13.05 5.32
N TYR A 125 14.52 -13.95 5.38
CA TYR A 125 15.42 -14.13 4.23
C TYR A 125 14.69 -14.72 3.01
N GLU A 126 13.71 -15.58 3.22
CA GLU A 126 12.89 -16.12 2.13
C GLU A 126 11.99 -15.04 1.54
N GLN A 127 11.41 -14.17 2.40
CA GLN A 127 10.67 -13.00 1.94
C GLN A 127 11.55 -12.13 1.03
N GLN A 128 12.82 -11.91 1.41
CA GLN A 128 13.73 -11.10 0.61
C GLN A 128 14.02 -11.74 -0.76
N LEU A 129 14.20 -13.06 -0.82
CA LEU A 129 14.38 -13.78 -2.08
C LEU A 129 13.16 -13.63 -2.99
N ILE A 130 11.95 -13.73 -2.42
CA ILE A 130 10.71 -13.58 -3.18
C ILE A 130 10.58 -12.15 -3.69
N VAL A 131 10.84 -11.15 -2.84
CA VAL A 131 10.80 -9.73 -3.22
C VAL A 131 11.79 -9.46 -4.36
N ASP A 132 13.01 -9.96 -4.29
CA ASP A 132 14.02 -9.77 -5.32
C ASP A 132 13.58 -10.34 -6.67
N LYS A 133 12.98 -11.53 -6.67
CA LYS A 133 12.44 -12.15 -7.88
C LYS A 133 11.30 -11.36 -8.49
N LEU A 134 10.33 -10.94 -7.66
CA LEU A 134 9.17 -10.18 -8.12
C LEU A 134 9.58 -8.80 -8.64
N THR A 135 10.52 -8.14 -7.98
CA THR A 135 11.04 -6.85 -8.41
C THR A 135 11.74 -6.95 -9.77
N ARG A 136 12.50 -8.03 -10.01
CA ARG A 136 13.12 -8.29 -11.32
C ARG A 136 12.07 -8.51 -12.41
N ILE A 137 11.03 -9.29 -12.11
CA ILE A 137 9.93 -9.53 -13.06
C ILE A 137 9.24 -8.23 -13.41
N GLU A 138 8.94 -7.39 -12.43
CA GLU A 138 8.34 -6.07 -12.69
C GLU A 138 9.22 -5.19 -13.57
N SER A 139 10.54 -5.19 -13.32
CA SER A 139 11.50 -4.44 -14.15
C SER A 139 11.49 -4.91 -15.60
N ILE A 140 11.45 -6.23 -15.83
CA ILE A 140 11.37 -6.80 -17.18
C ILE A 140 10.07 -6.43 -17.86
N ILE A 141 8.95 -6.52 -17.16
CA ILE A 141 7.62 -6.14 -17.70
C ILE A 141 7.62 -4.67 -18.10
N ASN A 142 8.14 -3.79 -17.26
CA ASN A 142 8.20 -2.35 -17.55
C ASN A 142 9.09 -2.03 -18.76
N LEU A 143 10.24 -2.69 -18.87
CA LEU A 143 11.12 -2.55 -20.03
C LEU A 143 10.44 -3.00 -21.32
N ARG A 144 9.71 -4.12 -21.30
CA ARG A 144 8.96 -4.61 -22.45
C ARG A 144 7.83 -3.66 -22.85
N LYS A 145 7.14 -3.07 -21.88
CA LYS A 145 6.11 -2.05 -22.16
C LYS A 145 6.71 -0.82 -22.83
N HIS A 146 7.88 -0.36 -22.38
CA HIS A 146 8.58 0.77 -23.02
C HIS A 146 9.02 0.43 -24.43
N GLU A 147 9.52 -0.76 -24.69
CA GLU A 147 9.89 -1.21 -26.04
C GLU A 147 8.68 -1.22 -26.98
N LEU A 148 7.54 -1.74 -26.53
CA LEU A 148 6.30 -1.76 -27.31
C LEU A 148 5.83 -0.36 -27.64
N THR A 149 5.85 0.56 -26.67
CA THR A 149 5.48 1.95 -26.88
C THR A 149 6.41 2.62 -27.91
N ALA A 150 7.71 2.38 -27.83
CA ALA A 150 8.69 2.92 -28.79
C ALA A 150 8.43 2.39 -30.21
N LEU A 151 8.08 1.11 -30.35
CA LEU A 151 7.73 0.53 -31.66
C LEU A 151 6.45 1.13 -32.24
N ASP A 152 5.46 1.43 -31.41
CA ASP A 152 4.21 2.04 -31.87
C ASP A 152 4.39 3.48 -32.37
N THR A 153 5.48 4.16 -32.00
CA THR A 153 5.78 5.52 -32.44
C THR A 153 6.62 5.58 -33.71
N LEU A 154 7.07 4.46 -34.26
CA LEU A 154 7.79 4.36 -35.54
C LEU A 154 6.82 4.40 -36.73
#